data_9ba557789ad525be01b86a6d12f18b08
#
_entry.id   9ba557789ad525be01b86a6d12f18b08
#
_cell.length_a   1.000
_cell.length_b   1.000
_cell.length_c   1.000
_cell.angle_alpha   90.00
_cell.angle_beta   90.00
_cell.angle_gamma   90.00
#
_symmetry.space_group_name_H-M   'P 1'
#
loop_
_entity.id
_entity.type
_entity.pdbx_description
1 polymer ?
#
loop_
_entity_poly.entity_id
_entity_poly.type
_entity_poly.pdbx_seq_one_letter_code
_entity_poly.pdbx_strand_id
1 'polypeptide(L)'
;MCIRDSVQVGTKKRYTYARAQEVLGMPHLLDLQTKSYEWFCKEGLRDVFADISPIEDSAHKWALHFGEYYFKKEKYSIDECKTRDATYSAPLQVKVQLVNKETGEIKEHDLFMGDFPIMTDTGTFIINGAERVIVSQLVRSPGVYYKKEMDTFGKEIYSAQLIPNRGAWIELETDANGVVSVRIDRNRKMPVTYLNRALGFSSNEEIIALFNNDIH
;
A
#
# COMPACT_ATOMS: atom_id res chain seq x y z
N MET A 1 -25.55 -22.17 40.03
CA MET A 1 -24.69 -20.99 40.24
C MET A 1 -23.90 -20.81 38.98
N CYS A 2 -24.20 -19.78 38.19
CA CYS A 2 -23.46 -19.56 36.91
C CYS A 2 -22.10 -18.96 37.26
N ILE A 3 -21.05 -19.68 36.98
CA ILE A 3 -19.67 -19.19 37.08
C ILE A 3 -19.54 -18.11 36.01
N ARG A 4 -19.28 -16.87 36.43
CA ARG A 4 -19.05 -15.75 35.55
C ARG A 4 -17.54 -15.65 35.30
N ASP A 5 -17.06 -16.20 34.23
CA ASP A 5 -15.70 -16.05 33.85
C ASP A 5 -15.50 -14.70 33.15
N SER A 6 -14.47 -13.98 33.51
CA SER A 6 -14.14 -12.73 32.86
C SER A 6 -13.01 -12.95 31.86
N VAL A 7 -13.25 -12.54 30.63
CA VAL A 7 -12.29 -12.64 29.52
C VAL A 7 -11.83 -11.22 29.16
N GLN A 8 -10.51 -11.05 29.00
CA GLN A 8 -9.94 -9.80 28.50
C GLN A 8 -10.08 -9.77 26.97
N VAL A 9 -10.81 -8.77 26.46
CA VAL A 9 -10.98 -8.55 25.02
C VAL A 9 -10.47 -7.14 24.70
N GLY A 10 -9.29 -7.07 24.13
CA GLY A 10 -8.58 -5.81 23.94
C GLY A 10 -8.28 -5.12 25.27
N THR A 11 -8.65 -3.86 25.40
CA THR A 11 -8.48 -3.06 26.63
C THR A 11 -9.58 -3.25 27.64
N LYS A 12 -10.67 -3.95 27.32
CA LYS A 12 -11.87 -4.10 28.18
C LYS A 12 -12.03 -5.53 28.70
N LYS A 13 -12.48 -5.61 29.97
CA LYS A 13 -12.84 -6.87 30.61
C LYS A 13 -14.32 -7.16 30.34
N ARG A 14 -14.63 -8.35 29.80
CA ARG A 14 -15.99 -8.82 29.53
C ARG A 14 -16.30 -10.05 30.36
N TYR A 15 -17.57 -10.24 30.71
CA TYR A 15 -18.06 -11.43 31.38
C TYR A 15 -18.74 -12.36 30.37
N THR A 16 -18.35 -13.64 30.39
CA THR A 16 -19.02 -14.66 29.59
C THR A 16 -20.07 -15.38 30.43
N TYR A 17 -21.20 -15.68 29.82
CA TYR A 17 -22.30 -16.50 30.40
C TYR A 17 -22.45 -17.81 29.63
N ALA A 18 -21.48 -18.13 28.76
CA ALA A 18 -21.51 -19.39 28.02
C ALA A 18 -21.44 -20.59 28.95
N ARG A 19 -22.20 -21.65 28.61
CA ARG A 19 -22.13 -22.94 29.29
C ARG A 19 -21.16 -23.93 28.66
N ALA A 20 -20.80 -23.68 27.40
CA ALA A 20 -19.81 -24.44 26.67
C ALA A 20 -18.44 -23.80 26.81
N GLN A 21 -17.37 -24.61 26.82
CA GLN A 21 -16.01 -24.14 26.84
C GLN A 21 -15.73 -23.41 25.51
N GLU A 22 -15.15 -22.21 25.60
CA GLU A 22 -14.73 -21.49 24.40
C GLU A 22 -13.56 -22.23 23.72
N VAL A 23 -13.78 -22.62 22.48
CA VAL A 23 -12.74 -23.26 21.64
C VAL A 23 -11.89 -22.20 20.94
N LEU A 24 -12.51 -21.05 20.61
CA LEU A 24 -11.86 -19.90 19.97
C LEU A 24 -12.14 -18.65 20.80
N GLY A 25 -11.12 -17.87 21.09
CA GLY A 25 -11.27 -16.58 21.75
C GLY A 25 -12.13 -15.62 20.91
N MET A 26 -12.90 -14.76 21.59
CA MET A 26 -13.70 -13.74 20.91
C MET A 26 -12.75 -12.75 20.19
N PRO A 27 -12.89 -12.57 18.86
CA PRO A 27 -12.06 -11.62 18.15
C PRO A 27 -12.36 -10.19 18.59
N HIS A 28 -11.31 -9.37 18.67
CA HIS A 28 -11.45 -7.94 18.92
C HIS A 28 -11.87 -7.25 17.61
N LEU A 29 -13.09 -6.73 17.55
CA LEU A 29 -13.68 -6.21 16.32
C LEU A 29 -12.97 -4.97 15.75
N LEU A 30 -12.21 -4.27 16.59
CA LEU A 30 -11.43 -3.08 16.18
C LEU A 30 -9.99 -3.41 15.76
N ASP A 31 -9.57 -4.67 15.85
CA ASP A 31 -8.19 -5.07 15.52
C ASP A 31 -7.82 -4.70 14.08
N LEU A 32 -8.78 -4.74 13.17
CA LEU A 32 -8.54 -4.40 11.78
C LEU A 32 -8.07 -2.94 11.63
N GLN A 33 -8.73 -2.00 12.28
CA GLN A 33 -8.36 -0.59 12.26
C GLN A 33 -7.08 -0.33 13.05
N THR A 34 -7.01 -0.81 14.28
CA THR A 34 -5.88 -0.52 15.19
C THR A 34 -4.59 -1.13 14.70
N LYS A 35 -4.58 -2.39 14.28
CA LYS A 35 -3.38 -3.05 13.75
C LYS A 35 -2.94 -2.48 12.40
N SER A 36 -3.89 -2.10 11.54
CA SER A 36 -3.59 -1.44 10.27
C SER A 36 -2.91 -0.08 10.49
N TYR A 37 -3.42 0.71 11.42
CA TYR A 37 -2.81 2.00 11.77
C TYR A 37 -1.44 1.85 12.45
N GLU A 38 -1.31 0.88 13.34
CA GLU A 38 -0.03 0.56 13.98
C GLU A 38 1.02 0.14 12.96
N TRP A 39 0.65 -0.73 12.01
CA TRP A 39 1.51 -1.11 10.89
C TRP A 39 1.90 0.12 10.05
N PHE A 40 0.93 0.97 9.70
CA PHE A 40 1.19 2.20 8.96
C PHE A 40 2.23 3.08 9.66
N CYS A 41 2.07 3.30 10.98
CA CYS A 41 2.99 4.13 11.75
C CYS A 41 4.38 3.52 11.94
N LYS A 42 4.51 2.18 12.01
CA LYS A 42 5.78 1.49 12.28
C LYS A 42 6.53 1.05 11.03
N GLU A 43 5.81 0.57 10.03
CA GLU A 43 6.39 -0.06 8.84
C GLU A 43 6.04 0.71 7.56
N GLY A 44 4.77 1.03 7.35
CA GLY A 44 4.30 1.62 6.11
C GLY A 44 4.97 2.96 5.77
N LEU A 45 5.14 3.84 6.75
CA LEU A 45 5.86 5.10 6.55
C LEU A 45 7.35 4.87 6.25
N ARG A 46 7.97 3.90 6.92
CA ARG A 46 9.38 3.56 6.66
C ARG A 46 9.56 3.06 5.23
N ASP A 47 8.67 2.19 4.77
CA ASP A 47 8.72 1.65 3.42
C ASP A 47 8.54 2.75 2.37
N VAL A 48 7.62 3.69 2.60
CA VAL A 48 7.42 4.85 1.71
C VAL A 48 8.67 5.73 1.64
N PHE A 49 9.31 6.01 2.78
CA PHE A 49 10.55 6.80 2.79
C PHE A 49 11.72 6.05 2.15
N ALA A 50 11.82 4.74 2.33
CA ALA A 50 12.83 3.92 1.69
C ALA A 50 12.66 3.86 0.16
N ASP A 51 11.43 3.78 -0.34
CA ASP A 51 11.14 3.75 -1.77
C ASP A 51 11.48 5.08 -2.48
N ILE A 52 11.33 6.20 -1.79
CA ILE A 52 11.59 7.53 -2.34
C ILE A 52 13.08 7.90 -2.21
N SER A 53 13.78 7.34 -1.23
CA SER A 53 15.17 7.64 -0.93
C SER A 53 16.14 6.83 -1.81
N PRO A 54 17.21 7.43 -2.37
CA PRO A 54 17.54 8.85 -2.36
C PRO A 54 16.83 9.64 -3.46
N ILE A 55 16.55 10.93 -3.19
CA ILE A 55 16.16 11.87 -4.25
C ILE A 55 17.44 12.52 -4.76
N GLU A 56 17.75 12.30 -6.03
CA GLU A 56 18.95 12.83 -6.66
C GLU A 56 18.63 14.01 -7.58
N ASP A 57 19.56 14.95 -7.65
CA ASP A 57 19.51 16.03 -8.63
C ASP A 57 19.79 15.49 -10.05
N SER A 58 19.27 16.16 -11.06
CA SER A 58 19.50 15.84 -12.48
C SER A 58 21.00 15.82 -12.88
N ALA A 59 21.82 16.57 -12.19
CA ALA A 59 23.28 16.58 -12.36
C ALA A 59 24.01 15.53 -11.51
N HIS A 60 23.28 14.72 -10.73
CA HIS A 60 23.80 13.72 -9.79
C HIS A 60 24.83 14.24 -8.78
N LYS A 61 24.82 15.55 -8.49
CA LYS A 61 25.73 16.19 -7.53
C LYS A 61 25.22 16.14 -6.10
N TRP A 62 23.92 16.15 -5.93
CA TRP A 62 23.26 16.15 -4.64
C TRP A 62 22.36 14.94 -4.49
N ALA A 63 22.38 14.35 -3.30
CA ALA A 63 21.45 13.28 -2.93
C ALA A 63 20.82 13.60 -1.58
N LEU A 64 19.48 13.54 -1.53
CA LEU A 64 18.69 13.69 -0.31
C LEU A 64 18.25 12.32 0.17
N HIS A 65 18.69 11.93 1.35
CA HIS A 65 18.33 10.68 2.01
C HIS A 65 17.34 10.94 3.12
N PHE A 66 16.28 10.12 3.19
CA PHE A 66 15.36 10.10 4.31
C PHE A 66 15.80 9.03 5.30
N GLY A 67 15.92 9.43 6.57
CA GLY A 67 16.31 8.57 7.69
C GLY A 67 15.15 8.22 8.59
N GLU A 68 15.41 8.23 9.90
CA GLU A 68 14.40 7.96 10.93
C GLU A 68 13.34 9.05 10.98
N TYR A 69 12.11 8.64 11.26
CA TYR A 69 10.99 9.55 11.48
C TYR A 69 10.41 9.38 12.89
N TYR A 70 9.78 10.42 13.39
CA TYR A 70 9.11 10.40 14.68
C TYR A 70 7.94 11.39 14.71
N PHE A 71 6.94 11.05 15.52
CA PHE A 71 5.83 11.94 15.80
C PHE A 71 6.13 12.78 17.02
N LYS A 72 5.92 14.08 16.90
CA LYS A 72 5.93 14.97 18.06
C LYS A 72 4.65 14.80 18.86
N LYS A 73 4.63 15.36 20.07
CA LYS A 73 3.45 15.38 20.90
C LYS A 73 2.31 16.15 20.23
N GLU A 74 1.12 15.61 20.36
CA GLU A 74 -0.12 16.25 19.92
C GLU A 74 -0.31 17.62 20.56
N LYS A 75 -0.89 18.56 19.82
CA LYS A 75 -1.08 19.94 20.26
C LYS A 75 -2.28 20.10 21.19
N TYR A 76 -3.35 19.35 20.95
CA TYR A 76 -4.61 19.39 21.66
C TYR A 76 -5.01 18.00 22.12
N SER A 77 -5.73 17.92 23.23
CA SER A 77 -6.37 16.69 23.67
C SER A 77 -7.59 16.35 22.79
N ILE A 78 -8.08 15.12 22.90
CA ILE A 78 -9.26 14.64 22.16
C ILE A 78 -10.48 15.53 22.41
N ASP A 79 -10.75 15.88 23.67
CA ASP A 79 -11.91 16.70 24.06
C ASP A 79 -11.76 18.14 23.58
N GLU A 80 -10.56 18.68 23.63
CA GLU A 80 -10.29 20.01 23.08
C GLU A 80 -10.48 20.05 21.55
N CYS A 81 -10.06 19.01 20.83
CA CYS A 81 -10.28 18.91 19.39
C CYS A 81 -11.78 18.89 19.03
N LYS A 82 -12.59 18.15 19.80
CA LYS A 82 -14.04 18.11 19.63
C LYS A 82 -14.72 19.48 19.90
N THR A 83 -14.24 20.18 20.91
CA THR A 83 -14.81 21.48 21.31
C THR A 83 -14.41 22.61 20.36
N ARG A 84 -13.20 22.53 19.79
CA ARG A 84 -12.61 23.60 18.95
C ARG A 84 -12.75 23.33 17.45
N ASP A 85 -13.47 22.30 17.05
CA ASP A 85 -13.56 21.84 15.65
C ASP A 85 -12.19 21.62 15.01
N ALA A 86 -11.23 21.11 15.81
CA ALA A 86 -9.88 20.84 15.37
C ALA A 86 -9.65 19.37 15.02
N THR A 87 -8.57 19.09 14.31
CA THR A 87 -8.13 17.71 14.01
C THR A 87 -7.15 17.22 15.07
N TYR A 88 -7.40 16.03 15.62
CA TYR A 88 -6.47 15.36 16.53
C TYR A 88 -5.30 14.78 15.72
N SER A 89 -4.17 15.49 15.75
CA SER A 89 -2.99 15.20 14.93
C SER A 89 -1.69 15.42 15.68
N ALA A 90 -0.64 14.78 15.22
CA ALA A 90 0.73 15.01 15.65
C ALA A 90 1.62 15.40 14.47
N PRO A 91 2.56 16.35 14.67
CA PRO A 91 3.54 16.70 13.67
C PRO A 91 4.50 15.53 13.39
N LEU A 92 4.59 15.12 12.13
CA LEU A 92 5.58 14.16 11.66
C LEU A 92 6.88 14.88 11.32
N GLN A 93 7.97 14.41 11.90
CA GLN A 93 9.32 14.86 11.58
C GLN A 93 10.15 13.71 11.04
N VAL A 94 10.98 14.02 10.05
CA VAL A 94 11.88 13.07 9.41
C VAL A 94 13.28 13.63 9.42
N LYS A 95 14.25 12.85 9.85
CA LYS A 95 15.67 13.19 9.70
C LYS A 95 16.06 13.03 8.25
N VAL A 96 16.58 14.09 7.68
CA VAL A 96 17.06 14.10 6.31
C VAL A 96 18.55 14.38 6.28
N GLN A 97 19.24 13.72 5.36
CA GLN A 97 20.66 13.92 5.10
C GLN A 97 20.83 14.40 3.66
N LEU A 98 21.34 15.60 3.49
CA LEU A 98 21.72 16.14 2.19
C LEU A 98 23.21 15.87 1.99
N VAL A 99 23.51 15.04 1.00
CA VAL A 99 24.88 14.64 0.66
C VAL A 99 25.33 15.35 -0.61
N ASN A 100 26.43 16.08 -0.54
CA ASN A 100 27.11 16.57 -1.72
C ASN A 100 28.11 15.50 -2.19
N LYS A 101 27.85 14.92 -3.36
CA LYS A 101 28.69 13.83 -3.92
C LYS A 101 30.04 14.30 -4.41
N GLU A 102 30.21 15.61 -4.72
CA GLU A 102 31.49 16.17 -5.18
C GLU A 102 32.43 16.46 -4.01
N THR A 103 31.92 17.04 -2.93
CA THR A 103 32.74 17.46 -1.76
C THR A 103 32.72 16.45 -0.62
N GLY A 104 31.77 15.50 -0.63
CA GLY A 104 31.55 14.57 0.47
C GLY A 104 30.91 15.21 1.72
N GLU A 105 30.46 16.46 1.63
CA GLU A 105 29.81 17.15 2.73
C GLU A 105 28.41 16.57 2.98
N ILE A 106 28.10 16.28 4.24
CA ILE A 106 26.79 15.78 4.69
C ILE A 106 26.19 16.81 5.64
N LYS A 107 24.97 17.25 5.33
CA LYS A 107 24.16 18.12 6.20
C LYS A 107 22.94 17.36 6.67
N GLU A 108 22.77 17.29 7.98
CA GLU A 108 21.59 16.67 8.61
C GLU A 108 20.63 17.73 9.13
N HIS A 109 19.33 17.47 8.95
CA HIS A 109 18.28 18.33 9.46
C HIS A 109 16.98 17.54 9.73
N ASP A 110 16.23 17.99 10.75
CA ASP A 110 14.89 17.45 11.02
C ASP A 110 13.87 18.24 10.20
N LEU A 111 13.25 17.57 9.23
CA LEU A 111 12.28 18.16 8.32
C LEU A 111 10.85 17.90 8.82
N PHE A 112 10.06 18.96 8.93
CA PHE A 112 8.63 18.86 9.18
C PHE A 112 7.91 18.44 7.90
N MET A 113 7.25 17.27 7.93
CA MET A 113 6.52 16.73 6.78
C MET A 113 5.04 17.09 6.76
N GLY A 114 4.46 17.37 7.94
CA GLY A 114 3.05 17.70 8.07
C GLY A 114 2.44 17.20 9.36
N ASP A 115 1.18 17.56 9.59
CA ASP A 115 0.40 17.08 10.72
C ASP A 115 -0.40 15.83 10.29
N PHE A 116 -0.10 14.70 10.94
CA PHE A 116 -0.78 13.44 10.69
C PHE A 116 -1.87 13.19 11.74
N PRO A 117 -3.08 12.82 11.31
CA PRO A 117 -4.14 12.43 12.24
C PRO A 117 -3.74 11.21 13.08
N ILE A 118 -4.00 11.29 14.37
CA ILE A 118 -3.73 10.20 15.30
C ILE A 118 -5.04 9.45 15.59
N MET A 119 -4.93 8.13 15.62
CA MET A 119 -6.04 7.26 16.01
C MET A 119 -6.27 7.34 17.52
N THR A 120 -7.54 7.41 17.91
CA THR A 120 -7.95 7.32 19.30
C THR A 120 -7.91 5.87 19.80
N ASP A 121 -7.99 5.66 21.11
CA ASP A 121 -8.03 4.34 21.73
C ASP A 121 -9.24 3.49 21.25
N THR A 122 -10.27 4.14 20.71
CA THR A 122 -11.48 3.50 20.17
C THR A 122 -11.38 3.16 18.69
N GLY A 123 -10.24 3.40 18.05
CA GLY A 123 -10.01 3.11 16.63
C GLY A 123 -10.63 4.15 15.67
N THR A 124 -10.91 5.35 16.17
CA THR A 124 -11.49 6.46 15.41
C THR A 124 -10.48 7.58 15.20
N PHE A 125 -10.81 8.49 14.30
CA PHE A 125 -10.05 9.74 14.07
C PHE A 125 -10.96 10.93 14.35
N ILE A 126 -10.40 12.02 14.86
CA ILE A 126 -11.11 13.27 15.02
C ILE A 126 -10.61 14.23 13.97
N ILE A 127 -11.48 14.54 13.02
CA ILE A 127 -11.19 15.43 11.90
C ILE A 127 -12.18 16.60 11.96
N ASN A 128 -11.64 17.81 12.13
CA ASN A 128 -12.46 19.04 12.28
C ASN A 128 -13.56 18.86 13.34
N GLY A 129 -13.20 18.36 14.50
CA GLY A 129 -14.10 18.11 15.62
C GLY A 129 -15.01 16.89 15.50
N ALA A 130 -15.17 16.33 14.32
CA ALA A 130 -16.03 15.16 14.07
C ALA A 130 -15.26 13.86 14.21
N GLU A 131 -15.83 12.92 14.95
CA GLU A 131 -15.29 11.58 15.10
C GLU A 131 -15.62 10.73 13.87
N ARG A 132 -14.59 10.19 13.22
CA ARG A 132 -14.69 9.46 11.95
C ARG A 132 -13.95 8.13 12.03
N VAL A 133 -14.41 7.19 11.22
CA VAL A 133 -13.78 5.86 11.07
C VAL A 133 -13.38 5.66 9.62
N ILE A 134 -12.21 5.08 9.40
CA ILE A 134 -11.79 4.63 8.08
C ILE A 134 -12.46 3.29 7.81
N VAL A 135 -13.30 3.24 6.77
CA VAL A 135 -13.97 2.00 6.35
C VAL A 135 -12.98 1.17 5.53
N SER A 136 -12.77 -0.08 5.94
CA SER A 136 -11.93 -1.02 5.20
C SER A 136 -12.53 -1.31 3.83
N GLN A 137 -11.71 -1.22 2.78
CA GLN A 137 -12.10 -1.51 1.41
C GLN A 137 -11.45 -2.80 0.94
N LEU A 138 -12.24 -3.66 0.30
CA LEU A 138 -11.72 -4.85 -0.37
C LEU A 138 -11.17 -4.44 -1.73
N VAL A 139 -9.90 -4.71 -1.94
CA VAL A 139 -9.21 -4.50 -3.22
C VAL A 139 -8.62 -5.82 -3.71
N ARG A 140 -8.40 -5.92 -5.01
CA ARG A 140 -7.72 -7.09 -5.58
C ARG A 140 -6.28 -7.10 -5.07
N SER A 141 -5.81 -8.27 -4.63
CA SER A 141 -4.41 -8.43 -4.22
C SER A 141 -3.46 -8.25 -5.41
N PRO A 142 -2.23 -7.77 -5.19
CA PRO A 142 -1.19 -7.82 -6.20
C PRO A 142 -0.98 -9.26 -6.70
N GLY A 143 -0.76 -9.41 -8.00
CA GLY A 143 -0.57 -10.72 -8.62
C GLY A 143 -0.99 -10.75 -10.08
N VAL A 144 -1.03 -11.95 -10.65
CA VAL A 144 -1.43 -12.20 -12.05
C VAL A 144 -2.80 -12.87 -12.05
N TYR A 145 -3.72 -12.29 -12.80
CA TYR A 145 -5.09 -12.78 -12.97
C TYR A 145 -5.30 -13.19 -14.41
N TYR A 146 -5.61 -14.46 -14.60
CA TYR A 146 -5.91 -15.02 -15.92
C TYR A 146 -7.41 -15.07 -16.11
N LYS A 147 -7.88 -14.73 -17.31
CA LYS A 147 -9.28 -14.80 -17.70
C LYS A 147 -9.39 -15.43 -19.08
N LYS A 148 -10.38 -16.29 -19.25
CA LYS A 148 -10.76 -16.89 -20.52
C LYS A 148 -12.16 -16.41 -20.85
N GLU A 149 -12.34 -15.86 -22.03
CA GLU A 149 -13.63 -15.39 -22.54
C GLU A 149 -13.89 -16.00 -23.93
N MET A 150 -15.14 -16.05 -24.33
CA MET A 150 -15.52 -16.42 -25.70
C MET A 150 -15.87 -15.15 -26.46
N ASP A 151 -15.29 -15.02 -27.64
CA ASP A 151 -15.67 -13.96 -28.57
C ASP A 151 -17.07 -14.23 -29.17
N THR A 152 -17.65 -13.20 -29.78
CA THR A 152 -18.94 -13.27 -30.47
C THR A 152 -18.99 -14.36 -31.57
N PHE A 153 -17.84 -14.77 -32.07
CA PHE A 153 -17.69 -15.85 -33.08
C PHE A 153 -17.40 -17.23 -32.46
N GLY A 154 -17.44 -17.38 -31.14
CA GLY A 154 -17.19 -18.64 -30.45
C GLY A 154 -15.71 -19.02 -30.34
N LYS A 155 -14.77 -18.11 -30.64
CA LYS A 155 -13.33 -18.32 -30.39
C LYS A 155 -12.98 -17.99 -28.94
N GLU A 156 -12.06 -18.74 -28.37
CA GLU A 156 -11.51 -18.51 -27.05
C GLU A 156 -10.49 -17.39 -27.10
N ILE A 157 -10.70 -16.37 -26.27
CA ILE A 157 -9.79 -15.25 -26.03
C ILE A 157 -9.24 -15.38 -24.62
N TYR A 158 -7.95 -15.26 -24.50
CA TYR A 158 -7.25 -15.31 -23.21
C TYR A 158 -6.75 -13.91 -22.86
N SER A 159 -6.92 -13.53 -21.61
CA SER A 159 -6.36 -12.30 -21.08
C SER A 159 -5.64 -12.56 -19.76
N ALA A 160 -4.58 -11.79 -19.53
CA ALA A 160 -3.85 -11.80 -18.28
C ALA A 160 -3.70 -10.36 -17.78
N GLN A 161 -3.97 -10.15 -16.51
CA GLN A 161 -3.90 -8.86 -15.87
C GLN A 161 -2.86 -8.93 -14.75
N LEU A 162 -1.77 -8.18 -14.88
CA LEU A 162 -0.73 -8.07 -13.89
C LEU A 162 -1.01 -6.83 -13.04
N ILE A 163 -1.30 -7.05 -11.77
CA ILE A 163 -1.55 -6.00 -10.78
C ILE A 163 -0.33 -5.94 -9.87
N PRO A 164 0.50 -4.88 -9.94
CA PRO A 164 1.63 -4.69 -9.05
C PRO A 164 1.16 -4.23 -7.66
N ASN A 165 2.02 -4.34 -6.68
CA ASN A 165 1.77 -3.74 -5.37
C ASN A 165 1.68 -2.20 -5.46
N ARG A 166 2.50 -1.60 -6.32
CA ARG A 166 2.53 -0.17 -6.63
C ARG A 166 2.89 0.03 -8.09
N GLY A 167 2.18 0.89 -8.80
CA GLY A 167 2.48 1.26 -10.18
C GLY A 167 1.37 0.94 -11.17
N ALA A 168 1.68 1.02 -12.45
CA ALA A 168 0.74 0.82 -13.55
C ALA A 168 0.39 -0.66 -13.74
N TRP A 169 -0.86 -0.93 -14.09
CA TRP A 169 -1.30 -2.28 -14.42
C TRP A 169 -0.88 -2.64 -15.84
N ILE A 170 -0.54 -3.90 -16.06
CA ILE A 170 -0.24 -4.45 -17.38
C ILE A 170 -1.33 -5.44 -17.74
N GLU A 171 -1.98 -5.22 -18.85
CA GLU A 171 -3.00 -6.10 -19.39
C GLU A 171 -2.50 -6.71 -20.70
N LEU A 172 -2.51 -8.05 -20.76
CA LEU A 172 -2.20 -8.83 -21.95
C LEU A 172 -3.51 -9.41 -22.48
N GLU A 173 -3.76 -9.29 -23.74
CA GLU A 173 -4.96 -9.81 -24.41
C GLU A 173 -4.57 -10.51 -25.71
N THR A 174 -5.13 -11.69 -25.93
CA THR A 174 -5.06 -12.36 -27.23
C THR A 174 -6.21 -11.91 -28.12
N ASP A 175 -5.91 -11.59 -29.36
CA ASP A 175 -6.92 -11.30 -30.37
C ASP A 175 -7.47 -12.60 -30.98
N ALA A 176 -8.59 -12.52 -31.73
CA ALA A 176 -9.19 -13.64 -32.47
C ALA A 176 -8.24 -14.31 -33.48
N ASN A 177 -7.19 -13.60 -33.88
CA ASN A 177 -6.13 -14.12 -34.78
C ASN A 177 -4.94 -14.74 -34.02
N GLY A 178 -4.99 -14.85 -32.68
CA GLY A 178 -3.90 -15.36 -31.88
C GLY A 178 -2.81 -14.33 -31.56
N VAL A 179 -2.95 -13.08 -32.00
CA VAL A 179 -1.97 -12.03 -31.74
C VAL A 179 -2.09 -11.52 -30.29
N VAL A 180 -0.99 -11.54 -29.56
CA VAL A 180 -0.94 -11.02 -28.18
C VAL A 180 -0.63 -9.52 -28.20
N SER A 181 -1.51 -8.76 -27.62
CA SER A 181 -1.36 -7.31 -27.41
C SER A 181 -1.19 -6.98 -25.92
N VAL A 182 -0.48 -5.92 -25.66
CA VAL A 182 -0.28 -5.39 -24.31
C VAL A 182 -0.83 -3.99 -24.18
N ARG A 183 -1.42 -3.71 -23.02
CA ARG A 183 -1.82 -2.37 -22.59
C ARG A 183 -1.19 -2.09 -21.26
N ILE A 184 -0.52 -0.97 -21.13
CA ILE A 184 0.06 -0.49 -19.88
C ILE A 184 -0.83 0.63 -19.35
N ASP A 185 -1.44 0.40 -18.18
CA ASP A 185 -2.44 1.26 -17.59
C ASP A 185 -3.64 1.49 -18.55
N ARG A 186 -4.05 2.72 -18.77
CA ARG A 186 -5.14 3.08 -19.69
C ARG A 186 -4.66 3.51 -21.07
N ASN A 187 -3.39 3.26 -21.38
CA ASN A 187 -2.79 3.62 -22.65
C ASN A 187 -3.28 2.76 -23.82
N ARG A 188 -2.89 3.17 -25.03
CA ARG A 188 -3.23 2.46 -26.27
C ARG A 188 -2.64 1.05 -26.29
N LYS A 189 -3.39 0.07 -26.83
CA LYS A 189 -2.90 -1.28 -27.11
C LYS A 189 -1.71 -1.25 -28.07
N MET A 190 -0.69 -2.07 -27.79
CA MET A 190 0.46 -2.28 -28.64
C MET A 190 0.77 -3.79 -28.72
N PRO A 191 1.45 -4.28 -29.77
CA PRO A 191 1.91 -5.67 -29.82
C PRO A 191 2.85 -5.99 -28.66
N VAL A 192 2.74 -7.19 -28.08
CA VAL A 192 3.57 -7.63 -26.95
C VAL A 192 5.08 -7.62 -27.24
N THR A 193 5.44 -7.75 -28.53
CA THR A 193 6.84 -7.70 -28.98
C THR A 193 7.55 -6.39 -28.62
N TYR A 194 6.83 -5.26 -28.56
CA TYR A 194 7.40 -4.00 -28.09
C TYR A 194 7.75 -4.05 -26.60
N LEU A 195 6.89 -4.65 -25.79
CA LEU A 195 7.17 -4.85 -24.38
C LEU A 195 8.38 -5.76 -24.18
N ASN A 196 8.44 -6.89 -24.91
CA ASN A 196 9.56 -7.82 -24.82
C ASN A 196 10.88 -7.17 -25.17
N ARG A 197 10.93 -6.33 -26.23
CA ARG A 197 12.12 -5.57 -26.60
C ARG A 197 12.52 -4.55 -25.53
N ALA A 198 11.54 -3.88 -24.90
CA ALA A 198 11.81 -2.95 -23.81
C ALA A 198 12.35 -3.67 -22.55
N LEU A 199 12.00 -4.94 -22.34
CA LEU A 199 12.51 -5.79 -21.26
C LEU A 199 13.91 -6.37 -21.55
N GLY A 200 14.47 -6.13 -22.73
CA GLY A 200 15.85 -6.53 -23.08
C GLY A 200 15.98 -7.67 -24.10
N PHE A 201 14.86 -8.26 -24.58
CA PHE A 201 14.90 -9.26 -25.64
C PHE A 201 15.04 -8.58 -27.01
N SER A 202 16.26 -8.44 -27.49
CA SER A 202 16.56 -7.63 -28.66
C SER A 202 16.35 -8.37 -29.98
N SER A 203 16.57 -9.70 -30.02
CA SER A 203 16.44 -10.49 -31.23
C SER A 203 15.05 -11.13 -31.38
N ASN A 204 14.64 -11.39 -32.62
CA ASN A 204 13.39 -12.08 -32.90
C ASN A 204 13.44 -13.54 -32.40
N GLU A 205 14.63 -14.16 -32.49
CA GLU A 205 14.86 -15.53 -32.05
C GLU A 205 14.65 -15.70 -30.55
N GLU A 206 15.14 -14.75 -29.75
CA GLU A 206 14.91 -14.72 -28.31
C GLU A 206 13.43 -14.56 -27.97
N ILE A 207 12.70 -13.69 -28.67
CA ILE A 207 11.26 -13.51 -28.46
C ILE A 207 10.48 -14.80 -28.81
N ILE A 208 10.81 -15.45 -29.93
CA ILE A 208 10.18 -16.70 -30.35
C ILE A 208 10.45 -17.82 -29.33
N ALA A 209 11.66 -17.88 -28.80
CA ALA A 209 12.03 -18.87 -27.79
C ALA A 209 11.21 -18.71 -26.48
N LEU A 210 10.80 -17.49 -26.12
CA LEU A 210 9.91 -17.24 -24.96
C LEU A 210 8.54 -17.91 -25.12
N PHE A 211 8.05 -18.05 -26.34
CA PHE A 211 6.77 -18.67 -26.67
C PHE A 211 6.90 -20.15 -27.09
N ASN A 212 7.97 -20.84 -26.66
CA ASN A 212 8.24 -22.26 -26.98
C ASN A 212 8.26 -22.59 -28.47
N ASN A 213 8.66 -21.64 -29.30
CA ASN A 213 8.65 -21.71 -30.75
C ASN A 213 7.25 -21.93 -31.37
N ASP A 214 6.17 -21.66 -30.66
CA ASP A 214 4.83 -21.61 -31.22
C ASP A 214 4.73 -20.36 -32.09
N ILE A 215 4.92 -20.58 -33.40
CA ILE A 215 4.77 -19.56 -34.43
C ILE A 215 3.40 -19.81 -35.08
N HIS A 216 2.47 -18.92 -34.85
CA HIS A 216 1.22 -18.84 -35.62
C HIS A 216 1.17 -17.58 -36.46
#